data_f9c81c12ac649812bcae514879b81dcd
#
_entry.id   f9c81c12ac649812bcae514879b81dcd
#
_cell.length_a   1.000
_cell.length_b   1.000
_cell.length_c   1.000
_cell.angle_alpha   90.00
_cell.angle_beta   90.00
_cell.angle_gamma   90.00
#
_symmetry.space_group_name_H-M   'P 1'
#
loop_
_entity.id
_entity.type
_entity.pdbx_description
1 polymer ?
#
loop_
_entity_poly.entity_id
_entity_poly.type
_entity_poly.pdbx_seq_one_letter_code
_entity_poly.pdbx_strand_id
1 'polypeptide(L)'
;MQNFNPDPKPGRLILPLVLIGMIATTYTFINRVATQNDLELVESEEVIEEISTEQVEETTTSTSTTTTIPEDVVKYLEEITGEKIQAIELGKKVLETNQRWDDKTTTYQEAQQEFQEFIDDFANFVIVFTEPGPPVVQSNLKSSHDELVILVNLIYDDTQELLEGLTAPDTGERRTAALDSFNSNLDLFIERVEQVVASATSS
;
A
#
# COMPACT_ATOMS: atom_id res chain seq x y z
N MET A 1 9.79 31.85 -51.27
CA MET A 1 8.92 31.64 -50.10
C MET A 1 8.79 30.15 -49.91
N GLN A 2 9.48 29.55 -48.93
CA GLN A 2 9.36 28.14 -48.64
C GLN A 2 8.22 27.93 -47.65
N ASN A 3 7.20 27.18 -48.07
CA ASN A 3 6.14 26.74 -47.19
C ASN A 3 6.68 25.70 -46.21
N PHE A 4 6.88 26.10 -44.99
CA PHE A 4 7.12 25.20 -43.86
C PHE A 4 5.79 24.56 -43.48
N ASN A 5 5.55 23.33 -43.93
CA ASN A 5 4.46 22.49 -43.45
C ASN A 5 5.05 21.61 -42.31
N PRO A 6 4.76 21.89 -41.02
CA PRO A 6 5.23 21.02 -39.96
C PRO A 6 4.38 19.76 -39.93
N ASP A 7 4.93 18.65 -40.43
CA ASP A 7 4.32 17.34 -40.28
C ASP A 7 3.95 17.11 -38.81
N PRO A 8 2.71 16.75 -38.51
CA PRO A 8 2.29 16.46 -37.13
C PRO A 8 3.06 15.23 -36.65
N LYS A 9 3.99 15.45 -35.71
CA LYS A 9 4.75 14.37 -35.09
C LYS A 9 3.75 13.41 -34.41
N PRO A 10 3.68 12.12 -34.81
CA PRO A 10 2.66 11.18 -34.33
C PRO A 10 2.65 10.99 -32.82
N GLY A 11 3.79 11.22 -32.15
CA GLY A 11 3.90 11.13 -30.69
C GLY A 11 3.06 12.14 -29.89
N ARG A 12 2.67 13.28 -30.49
CA ARG A 12 1.85 14.29 -29.80
C ARG A 12 0.39 13.88 -29.57
N LEU A 13 -0.11 12.93 -30.36
CA LEU A 13 -1.48 12.41 -30.24
C LEU A 13 -1.56 11.12 -29.42
N ILE A 14 -0.47 10.36 -29.36
CA ILE A 14 -0.42 9.07 -28.64
C ILE A 14 -0.37 9.31 -27.13
N LEU A 15 0.40 10.28 -26.67
CA LEU A 15 0.57 10.56 -25.24
C LEU A 15 -0.75 10.90 -24.51
N PRO A 16 -1.59 11.85 -24.99
CA PRO A 16 -2.87 12.12 -24.35
C PRO A 16 -3.85 10.93 -24.43
N LEU A 17 -3.77 10.11 -25.45
CA LEU A 17 -4.66 8.95 -25.63
C LEU A 17 -4.31 7.82 -24.65
N VAL A 18 -3.04 7.61 -24.36
CA VAL A 18 -2.56 6.69 -23.32
C VAL A 18 -2.95 7.19 -21.93
N LEU A 19 -2.82 8.49 -21.68
CA LEU A 19 -3.20 9.08 -20.39
C LEU A 19 -4.72 8.97 -20.13
N ILE A 20 -5.56 9.19 -21.14
CA ILE A 20 -7.01 9.00 -21.06
C ILE A 20 -7.35 7.52 -20.82
N GLY A 21 -6.64 6.60 -21.46
CA GLY A 21 -6.79 5.16 -21.25
C GLY A 21 -6.48 4.73 -19.81
N MET A 22 -5.39 5.24 -19.21
CA MET A 22 -5.04 4.98 -17.83
C MET A 22 -6.08 5.53 -16.83
N ILE A 23 -6.54 6.76 -17.04
CA ILE A 23 -7.58 7.36 -16.18
C ILE A 23 -8.89 6.57 -16.28
N ALA A 24 -9.29 6.13 -17.46
CA ALA A 24 -10.50 5.35 -17.66
C ALA A 24 -10.43 3.95 -16.98
N THR A 25 -9.28 3.28 -17.05
CA THR A 25 -9.09 1.98 -16.39
C THR A 25 -9.08 2.12 -14.87
N THR A 26 -8.44 3.15 -14.34
CA THR A 26 -8.43 3.42 -12.89
C THR A 26 -9.84 3.75 -12.39
N TYR A 27 -10.57 4.60 -13.11
CA TYR A 27 -11.96 4.95 -12.74
C TYR A 27 -12.91 3.75 -12.77
N THR A 28 -12.80 2.87 -13.76
CA THR A 28 -13.62 1.65 -13.83
C THR A 28 -13.29 0.66 -12.72
N PHE A 29 -12.02 0.57 -12.32
CA PHE A 29 -11.58 -0.28 -11.21
C PHE A 29 -12.13 0.23 -9.88
N ILE A 30 -11.96 1.52 -9.58
CA ILE A 30 -12.49 2.15 -8.35
C ILE A 30 -14.01 2.03 -8.28
N ASN A 31 -14.73 2.26 -9.37
CA ASN A 31 -16.18 2.17 -9.41
C ASN A 31 -16.69 0.73 -9.22
N ARG A 32 -15.92 -0.26 -9.69
CA ARG A 32 -16.25 -1.68 -9.50
C ARG A 32 -16.05 -2.13 -8.05
N VAL A 33 -14.99 -1.66 -7.38
CA VAL A 33 -14.74 -1.94 -5.97
C VAL A 33 -15.80 -1.26 -5.09
N ALA A 34 -16.15 0.00 -5.36
CA ALA A 34 -17.22 0.69 -4.64
C ALA A 34 -18.59 0.01 -4.76
N THR A 35 -18.93 -0.51 -5.96
CA THR A 35 -20.23 -1.17 -6.20
C THR A 35 -20.29 -2.58 -5.57
N GLN A 36 -19.17 -3.24 -5.31
CA GLN A 36 -19.15 -4.53 -4.61
C GLN A 36 -19.40 -4.38 -3.11
N ASN A 37 -18.98 -3.28 -2.50
CA ASN A 37 -19.22 -3.00 -1.09
C ASN A 37 -20.67 -2.60 -0.77
N ASP A 38 -21.43 -2.11 -1.75
CA ASP A 38 -22.86 -1.73 -1.57
C ASP A 38 -23.84 -2.92 -1.67
N LEU A 39 -23.38 -4.12 -2.03
CA LEU A 39 -24.24 -5.30 -2.19
C LEU A 39 -24.32 -6.21 -0.95
N GLU A 40 -23.60 -5.93 0.12
CA GLU A 40 -23.65 -6.72 1.37
C GLU A 40 -24.49 -6.12 2.49
N LEU A 41 -25.25 -5.05 2.22
CA LEU A 41 -26.11 -4.40 3.22
C LEU A 41 -27.60 -4.54 2.88
N VAL A 42 -28.04 -5.70 2.45
CA VAL A 42 -29.49 -5.96 2.32
C VAL A 42 -29.83 -7.31 2.94
N GLU A 43 -30.64 -7.18 4.00
CA GLU A 43 -31.62 -8.14 4.46
C GLU A 43 -31.17 -9.28 5.39
N SER A 44 -31.29 -9.02 6.69
CA SER A 44 -31.90 -9.99 7.58
C SER A 44 -33.07 -9.34 8.31
N GLU A 45 -34.26 -9.46 7.72
CA GLU A 45 -35.51 -9.16 8.39
C GLU A 45 -35.79 -10.18 9.50
N GLU A 46 -36.26 -9.62 10.60
CA GLU A 46 -36.78 -10.29 11.80
C GLU A 46 -37.84 -11.37 11.46
N VAL A 47 -37.66 -12.53 12.03
CA VAL A 47 -38.80 -13.40 12.36
C VAL A 47 -38.87 -13.53 13.87
N ILE A 48 -39.79 -12.78 14.46
CA ILE A 48 -40.22 -12.94 15.86
C ILE A 48 -41.17 -14.13 15.89
N GLU A 49 -40.77 -15.24 16.48
CA GLU A 49 -41.69 -16.26 16.96
C GLU A 49 -41.65 -16.29 18.49
N GLU A 50 -42.79 -15.91 19.08
CA GLU A 50 -43.13 -16.11 20.48
C GLU A 50 -43.18 -17.61 20.81
N ILE A 51 -42.38 -18.08 21.76
CA ILE A 51 -42.62 -19.30 22.50
C ILE A 51 -42.31 -19.11 23.99
N SER A 52 -43.38 -19.00 24.72
CA SER A 52 -43.71 -19.52 26.07
C SER A 52 -42.57 -19.92 27.02
N THR A 53 -42.69 -19.30 28.14
CA THR A 53 -42.07 -19.49 29.45
C THR A 53 -42.01 -20.96 29.89
N GLU A 54 -40.82 -21.46 30.17
CA GLU A 54 -40.60 -22.49 31.17
C GLU A 54 -39.27 -22.24 31.88
N GLN A 55 -39.36 -22.09 33.18
CA GLN A 55 -38.27 -21.75 34.08
C GLN A 55 -37.40 -23.01 34.33
N VAL A 56 -36.16 -22.99 33.86
CA VAL A 56 -35.14 -23.93 34.33
C VAL A 56 -33.97 -23.07 34.83
N GLU A 57 -33.68 -23.20 36.11
CA GLU A 57 -32.46 -22.67 36.72
C GLU A 57 -31.27 -23.43 36.12
N GLU A 58 -30.59 -22.84 35.14
CA GLU A 58 -29.27 -23.29 34.73
C GLU A 58 -28.20 -22.35 35.32
N THR A 59 -27.37 -22.98 36.13
CA THR A 59 -26.12 -22.45 36.64
C THR A 59 -25.26 -22.04 35.44
N THR A 60 -25.21 -20.73 35.12
CA THR A 60 -24.33 -20.18 34.11
C THR A 60 -22.87 -20.30 34.59
N THR A 61 -22.24 -21.43 34.28
CA THR A 61 -20.79 -21.50 34.28
C THR A 61 -20.29 -20.64 33.11
N SER A 62 -19.90 -19.40 33.44
CA SER A 62 -19.24 -18.51 32.47
C SER A 62 -17.90 -19.14 32.10
N THR A 63 -17.89 -19.96 31.06
CA THR A 63 -16.67 -20.44 30.44
C THR A 63 -16.07 -19.25 29.68
N SER A 64 -15.13 -18.55 30.31
CA SER A 64 -14.27 -17.59 29.62
C SER A 64 -13.46 -18.36 28.59
N THR A 65 -13.93 -18.39 27.36
CA THR A 65 -13.17 -18.88 26.21
C THR A 65 -12.06 -17.87 25.93
N THR A 66 -10.87 -18.14 26.47
CA THR A 66 -9.67 -17.44 26.04
C THR A 66 -9.42 -17.89 24.60
N THR A 67 -9.81 -17.08 23.64
CA THR A 67 -9.52 -17.33 22.22
C THR A 67 -8.02 -17.21 22.04
N THR A 68 -7.33 -18.34 21.98
CA THR A 68 -5.89 -18.36 21.70
C THR A 68 -5.71 -18.09 20.20
N ILE A 69 -4.98 -17.01 19.86
CA ILE A 69 -4.63 -16.71 18.46
C ILE A 69 -3.84 -17.90 17.89
N PRO A 70 -4.17 -18.41 16.70
CA PRO A 70 -3.43 -19.50 16.05
C PRO A 70 -1.94 -19.14 15.88
N GLU A 71 -1.06 -20.12 16.02
CA GLU A 71 0.40 -19.92 15.98
C GLU A 71 0.89 -19.36 14.64
N ASP A 72 0.29 -19.80 13.53
CA ASP A 72 0.57 -19.30 12.18
C ASP A 72 0.19 -17.83 12.02
N VAL A 73 -0.90 -17.38 12.66
CA VAL A 73 -1.28 -15.96 12.70
C VAL A 73 -0.28 -15.15 13.51
N VAL A 74 0.14 -15.64 14.69
CA VAL A 74 1.15 -14.97 15.51
C VAL A 74 2.44 -14.79 14.71
N LYS A 75 2.90 -15.83 14.04
CA LYS A 75 4.09 -15.78 13.19
C LYS A 75 3.97 -14.75 12.08
N TYR A 76 2.84 -14.73 11.37
CA TYR A 76 2.58 -13.74 10.33
C TYR A 76 2.62 -12.30 10.87
N LEU A 77 2.01 -12.05 12.06
CA LEU A 77 2.02 -10.72 12.67
C LEU A 77 3.42 -10.29 13.08
N GLU A 78 4.26 -11.22 13.55
CA GLU A 78 5.66 -10.97 13.86
C GLU A 78 6.45 -10.63 12.58
N GLU A 79 6.23 -11.37 11.48
CA GLU A 79 6.86 -11.14 10.18
C GLU A 79 6.52 -9.73 9.66
N ILE A 80 5.24 -9.38 9.52
CA ILE A 80 4.87 -8.04 9.01
C ILE A 80 5.32 -6.89 9.93
N THR A 81 5.47 -7.15 11.23
CA THR A 81 6.01 -6.17 12.17
C THR A 81 7.52 -5.97 11.93
N GLY A 82 8.26 -7.04 11.67
CA GLY A 82 9.67 -6.96 11.27
C GLY A 82 9.85 -6.21 9.94
N GLU A 83 9.02 -6.50 8.97
CA GLU A 83 8.99 -5.85 7.67
C GLU A 83 8.66 -4.34 7.78
N LYS A 84 7.74 -3.96 8.67
CA LYS A 84 7.48 -2.54 8.98
C LYS A 84 8.75 -1.84 9.46
N ILE A 85 9.52 -2.45 10.36
CA ILE A 85 10.77 -1.87 10.85
C ILE A 85 11.78 -1.71 9.72
N GLN A 86 11.91 -2.70 8.84
CA GLN A 86 12.78 -2.63 7.68
C GLN A 86 12.37 -1.50 6.71
N ALA A 87 11.07 -1.35 6.44
CA ALA A 87 10.57 -0.27 5.59
C ALA A 87 10.87 1.12 6.17
N ILE A 88 10.74 1.29 7.49
CA ILE A 88 11.09 2.53 8.18
C ILE A 88 12.60 2.83 8.03
N GLU A 89 13.46 1.83 8.19
CA GLU A 89 14.90 2.01 8.06
C GLU A 89 15.31 2.37 6.62
N LEU A 90 14.72 1.72 5.62
CA LEU A 90 14.92 2.06 4.21
C LEU A 90 14.40 3.47 3.90
N GLY A 91 13.19 3.79 4.36
CA GLY A 91 12.60 5.11 4.20
C GLY A 91 13.46 6.22 4.78
N LYS A 92 14.01 6.00 5.98
CA LYS A 92 14.94 6.94 6.61
C LYS A 92 16.17 7.22 5.74
N LYS A 93 16.78 6.21 5.13
CA LYS A 93 17.91 6.38 4.22
C LYS A 93 17.55 7.22 3.00
N VAL A 94 16.39 6.97 2.39
CA VAL A 94 15.87 7.75 1.26
C VAL A 94 15.73 9.23 1.65
N LEU A 95 15.10 9.52 2.79
CA LEU A 95 14.90 10.88 3.29
C LEU A 95 16.22 11.58 3.61
N GLU A 96 17.17 10.90 4.23
CA GLU A 96 18.50 11.44 4.54
C GLU A 96 19.29 11.79 3.28
N THR A 97 19.23 10.95 2.24
CA THR A 97 19.88 11.24 0.96
C THR A 97 19.22 12.41 0.25
N ASN A 98 17.87 12.45 0.24
CA ASN A 98 17.15 13.59 -0.31
C ASN A 98 17.50 14.90 0.42
N GLN A 99 17.58 14.89 1.75
CA GLN A 99 17.97 16.06 2.55
C GLN A 99 19.39 16.50 2.23
N ARG A 100 20.37 15.58 2.13
CA ARG A 100 21.75 15.90 1.75
C ARG A 100 21.84 16.51 0.35
N TRP A 101 20.99 16.08 -0.57
CA TRP A 101 20.88 16.68 -1.89
C TRP A 101 20.37 18.12 -1.81
N ASP A 102 19.31 18.38 -1.05
CA ASP A 102 18.75 19.73 -0.87
C ASP A 102 19.74 20.69 -0.20
N ASP A 103 20.48 20.18 0.79
CA ASP A 103 21.53 20.92 1.52
C ASP A 103 22.82 21.09 0.70
N LYS A 104 22.90 20.48 -0.50
CA LYS A 104 24.09 20.48 -1.38
C LYS A 104 25.33 19.89 -0.68
N THR A 105 25.12 18.92 0.20
CA THR A 105 26.19 18.21 0.93
C THR A 105 26.54 16.86 0.29
N THR A 106 25.85 16.47 -0.78
CA THR A 106 26.15 15.31 -1.62
C THR A 106 26.28 15.74 -3.08
N THR A 107 27.03 14.97 -3.86
CA THR A 107 27.15 15.20 -5.31
C THR A 107 26.00 14.50 -6.05
N TYR A 108 25.77 14.94 -7.31
CA TYR A 108 24.78 14.25 -8.18
C TYR A 108 25.07 12.76 -8.35
N GLN A 109 26.33 12.40 -8.53
CA GLN A 109 26.72 10.99 -8.75
C GLN A 109 26.50 10.16 -7.48
N GLU A 110 26.82 10.69 -6.30
CA GLU A 110 26.57 9.99 -5.04
C GLU A 110 25.06 9.82 -4.79
N ALA A 111 24.27 10.88 -4.94
CA ALA A 111 22.83 10.80 -4.78
C ALA A 111 22.19 9.81 -5.78
N GLN A 112 22.60 9.84 -7.04
CA GLN A 112 22.14 8.91 -8.06
C GLN A 112 22.44 7.46 -7.71
N GLN A 113 23.65 7.18 -7.23
CA GLN A 113 24.05 5.83 -6.83
C GLN A 113 23.25 5.37 -5.63
N GLU A 114 23.09 6.19 -4.61
CA GLU A 114 22.31 5.85 -3.41
C GLU A 114 20.84 5.58 -3.74
N PHE A 115 20.20 6.41 -4.56
CA PHE A 115 18.82 6.14 -4.99
C PHE A 115 18.71 4.85 -5.81
N GLN A 116 19.70 4.51 -6.62
CA GLN A 116 19.70 3.22 -7.31
C GLN A 116 19.81 2.05 -6.33
N GLU A 117 20.65 2.15 -5.29
CA GLU A 117 20.75 1.14 -4.23
C GLU A 117 19.42 1.00 -3.47
N PHE A 118 18.71 2.11 -3.20
CA PHE A 118 17.39 2.04 -2.55
C PHE A 118 16.33 1.40 -3.43
N ILE A 119 16.35 1.64 -4.75
CA ILE A 119 15.47 0.95 -5.69
C ILE A 119 15.71 -0.56 -5.64
N ASP A 120 16.96 -1.00 -5.61
CA ASP A 120 17.30 -2.42 -5.51
C ASP A 120 16.87 -3.00 -4.16
N ASP A 121 17.07 -2.27 -3.06
CA ASP A 121 16.63 -2.66 -1.72
C ASP A 121 15.10 -2.78 -1.63
N PHE A 122 14.34 -1.81 -2.15
CA PHE A 122 12.88 -1.87 -2.18
C PHE A 122 12.35 -2.94 -3.14
N ALA A 123 13.02 -3.19 -4.26
CA ALA A 123 12.66 -4.32 -5.14
C ALA A 123 12.76 -5.66 -4.40
N ASN A 124 13.84 -5.86 -3.65
CA ASN A 124 14.00 -7.04 -2.80
C ASN A 124 12.95 -7.07 -1.69
N PHE A 125 12.65 -5.93 -1.07
CA PHE A 125 11.61 -5.82 -0.04
C PHE A 125 10.23 -6.21 -0.58
N VAL A 126 9.84 -5.76 -1.79
CA VAL A 126 8.59 -6.16 -2.45
C VAL A 126 8.52 -7.69 -2.60
N ILE A 127 9.61 -8.32 -3.05
CA ILE A 127 9.65 -9.78 -3.26
C ILE A 127 9.45 -10.51 -1.92
N VAL A 128 10.21 -10.14 -0.90
CA VAL A 128 10.14 -10.78 0.43
C VAL A 128 8.77 -10.56 1.07
N PHE A 129 8.22 -9.35 0.96
CA PHE A 129 6.93 -9.00 1.56
C PHE A 129 5.75 -9.74 0.91
N THR A 130 5.84 -10.05 -0.39
CA THR A 130 4.74 -10.71 -1.12
C THR A 130 4.60 -12.19 -0.73
N GLU A 131 5.68 -12.85 -0.30
CA GLU A 131 5.71 -14.26 0.05
C GLU A 131 6.31 -14.48 1.45
N PRO A 132 5.74 -15.35 2.29
CA PRO A 132 4.69 -16.35 1.99
C PRO A 132 3.25 -15.82 2.04
N GLY A 133 3.01 -14.60 2.49
CA GLY A 133 1.67 -14.07 2.67
C GLY A 133 0.93 -14.61 3.91
N PRO A 134 -0.31 -14.16 4.14
CA PRO A 134 -1.06 -14.53 5.33
C PRO A 134 -1.56 -15.96 5.29
N PRO A 135 -1.85 -16.56 6.48
CA PRO A 135 -2.46 -17.88 6.57
C PRO A 135 -3.79 -17.96 5.80
N VAL A 136 -3.97 -19.05 5.05
CA VAL A 136 -5.14 -19.25 4.16
C VAL A 136 -6.48 -19.27 4.93
N VAL A 137 -6.44 -19.53 6.23
CA VAL A 137 -7.62 -19.76 7.06
C VAL A 137 -8.40 -18.50 7.41
N GLN A 138 -7.78 -17.31 7.30
CA GLN A 138 -8.42 -16.04 7.66
C GLN A 138 -8.51 -15.10 6.45
N SER A 139 -9.68 -15.06 5.83
CA SER A 139 -9.93 -14.24 4.64
C SER A 139 -9.72 -12.73 4.86
N ASN A 140 -9.98 -12.24 6.08
CA ASN A 140 -9.74 -10.84 6.47
C ASN A 140 -8.26 -10.48 6.47
N LEU A 141 -7.38 -11.37 6.94
CA LEU A 141 -5.92 -11.15 6.90
C LEU A 141 -5.41 -11.12 5.46
N LYS A 142 -5.95 -11.98 4.59
CA LYS A 142 -5.57 -11.97 3.18
C LYS A 142 -5.86 -10.62 2.51
N SER A 143 -7.05 -10.08 2.70
CA SER A 143 -7.42 -8.76 2.13
C SER A 143 -6.51 -7.65 2.64
N SER A 144 -6.23 -7.66 3.95
CA SER A 144 -5.33 -6.67 4.54
C SER A 144 -3.88 -6.81 4.05
N HIS A 145 -3.41 -8.04 3.84
CA HIS A 145 -2.09 -8.28 3.25
C HIS A 145 -2.03 -7.78 1.80
N ASP A 146 -3.05 -8.07 0.99
CA ASP A 146 -3.12 -7.60 -0.40
C ASP A 146 -3.05 -6.05 -0.47
N GLU A 147 -3.68 -5.35 0.48
CA GLU A 147 -3.57 -3.87 0.59
C GLU A 147 -2.15 -3.43 0.97
N LEU A 148 -1.47 -4.13 1.89
CA LEU A 148 -0.08 -3.85 2.25
C LEU A 148 0.86 -4.08 1.06
N VAL A 149 0.65 -5.14 0.26
CA VAL A 149 1.41 -5.40 -0.97
C VAL A 149 1.27 -4.24 -1.97
N ILE A 150 0.06 -3.67 -2.11
CA ILE A 150 -0.15 -2.48 -2.95
C ILE A 150 0.69 -1.31 -2.45
N LEU A 151 0.68 -1.02 -1.14
CA LEU A 151 1.43 0.09 -0.56
C LEU A 151 2.93 -0.09 -0.72
N VAL A 152 3.45 -1.29 -0.53
CA VAL A 152 4.89 -1.60 -0.74
C VAL A 152 5.30 -1.36 -2.20
N ASN A 153 4.46 -1.74 -3.17
CA ASN A 153 4.71 -1.45 -4.58
C ASN A 153 4.70 0.06 -4.88
N LEU A 154 3.75 0.81 -4.28
CA LEU A 154 3.71 2.27 -4.44
C LEU A 154 4.97 2.94 -3.89
N ILE A 155 5.47 2.52 -2.72
CA ILE A 155 6.73 3.02 -2.14
C ILE A 155 7.92 2.72 -3.07
N TYR A 156 7.95 1.53 -3.68
CA TYR A 156 8.97 1.17 -4.66
C TYR A 156 8.91 2.07 -5.90
N ASP A 157 7.71 2.28 -6.46
CA ASP A 157 7.50 3.14 -7.63
C ASP A 157 7.89 4.60 -7.31
N ASP A 158 7.52 5.11 -6.13
CA ASP A 158 7.91 6.45 -5.68
C ASP A 158 9.44 6.60 -5.56
N THR A 159 10.14 5.55 -5.14
CA THR A 159 11.62 5.56 -5.07
C THR A 159 12.24 5.67 -6.46
N GLN A 160 11.66 5.02 -7.48
CA GLN A 160 12.06 5.19 -8.88
C GLN A 160 11.80 6.62 -9.38
N GLU A 161 10.62 7.18 -9.06
CA GLU A 161 10.26 8.55 -9.42
C GLU A 161 11.19 9.59 -8.76
N LEU A 162 11.69 9.33 -7.54
CA LEU A 162 12.70 10.17 -6.88
C LEU A 162 13.99 10.22 -7.69
N LEU A 163 14.49 9.07 -8.17
CA LEU A 163 15.68 9.01 -9.03
C LEU A 163 15.44 9.72 -10.36
N GLU A 164 14.30 9.49 -11.00
CA GLU A 164 13.95 10.17 -12.23
C GLU A 164 13.80 11.69 -12.03
N GLY A 165 13.21 12.12 -10.91
CA GLY A 165 13.10 13.52 -10.53
C GLY A 165 14.45 14.20 -10.27
N LEU A 166 15.46 13.43 -9.83
CA LEU A 166 16.83 13.96 -9.66
C LEU A 166 17.45 14.36 -11.02
N THR A 167 17.08 13.67 -12.10
CA THR A 167 17.60 13.90 -13.45
C THR A 167 16.70 14.76 -14.32
N ALA A 168 15.49 15.08 -13.84
CA ALA A 168 14.50 15.84 -14.60
C ALA A 168 14.99 17.26 -14.92
N PRO A 169 14.71 17.78 -16.12
CA PRO A 169 15.09 19.15 -16.49
C PRO A 169 14.12 20.21 -15.95
N ASP A 170 13.47 19.95 -14.84
CA ASP A 170 12.55 20.84 -14.15
C ASP A 170 13.26 21.54 -12.96
N THR A 171 12.51 22.33 -12.21
CA THR A 171 12.99 23.02 -11.01
C THR A 171 12.95 22.16 -9.74
N GLY A 172 12.86 20.82 -9.89
CA GLY A 172 12.74 19.86 -8.80
C GLY A 172 11.29 19.53 -8.44
N GLU A 173 10.31 19.96 -9.23
CA GLU A 173 8.88 19.73 -8.98
C GLU A 173 8.55 18.23 -8.99
N ARG A 174 9.09 17.48 -9.96
CA ARG A 174 8.89 16.03 -10.06
C ARG A 174 9.43 15.30 -8.82
N ARG A 175 10.66 15.65 -8.39
CA ARG A 175 11.27 15.06 -7.21
C ARG A 175 10.50 15.38 -5.92
N THR A 176 10.03 16.64 -5.79
CA THR A 176 9.23 17.03 -4.63
C THR A 176 7.91 16.25 -4.58
N ALA A 177 7.21 16.12 -5.71
CA ALA A 177 5.98 15.36 -5.78
C ALA A 177 6.20 13.86 -5.46
N ALA A 178 7.29 13.28 -5.95
CA ALA A 178 7.67 11.89 -5.64
C ALA A 178 8.00 11.72 -4.15
N LEU A 179 8.68 12.69 -3.52
CA LEU A 179 8.98 12.67 -2.10
C LEU A 179 7.72 12.75 -1.24
N ASP A 180 6.77 13.62 -1.59
CA ASP A 180 5.50 13.75 -0.89
C ASP A 180 4.68 12.44 -1.01
N SER A 181 4.65 11.82 -2.18
CA SER A 181 4.01 10.53 -2.42
C SER A 181 4.67 9.42 -1.61
N PHE A 182 6.00 9.33 -1.65
CA PHE A 182 6.80 8.37 -0.90
C PHE A 182 6.50 8.43 0.61
N ASN A 183 6.54 9.63 1.20
CA ASN A 183 6.23 9.83 2.61
C ASN A 183 4.80 9.39 2.94
N SER A 184 3.84 9.81 2.12
CA SER A 184 2.43 9.45 2.33
C SER A 184 2.21 7.94 2.26
N ASN A 185 2.80 7.25 1.28
CA ASN A 185 2.64 5.80 1.11
C ASN A 185 3.37 5.01 2.21
N LEU A 186 4.54 5.48 2.66
CA LEU A 186 5.26 4.88 3.78
C LEU A 186 4.47 5.02 5.09
N ASP A 187 3.92 6.20 5.38
CA ASP A 187 3.10 6.43 6.57
C ASP A 187 1.83 5.57 6.55
N LEU A 188 1.15 5.46 5.40
CA LEU A 188 -0.01 4.60 5.22
C LEU A 188 0.33 3.12 5.41
N PHE A 189 1.49 2.66 4.91
CA PHE A 189 1.96 1.30 5.13
C PHE A 189 2.17 1.01 6.61
N ILE A 190 2.85 1.90 7.33
CA ILE A 190 3.11 1.77 8.76
C ILE A 190 1.78 1.69 9.54
N GLU A 191 0.88 2.64 9.30
CA GLU A 191 -0.43 2.69 9.94
C GLU A 191 -1.24 1.41 9.65
N ARG A 192 -1.21 0.94 8.39
CA ARG A 192 -1.97 -0.25 8.00
C ARG A 192 -1.44 -1.52 8.67
N VAL A 193 -0.12 -1.69 8.78
CA VAL A 193 0.47 -2.80 9.55
C VAL A 193 0.00 -2.76 11.01
N GLU A 194 0.01 -1.60 11.65
CA GLU A 194 -0.46 -1.44 13.04
C GLU A 194 -1.95 -1.79 13.19
N GLN A 195 -2.78 -1.39 12.24
CA GLN A 195 -4.21 -1.76 12.23
C GLN A 195 -4.41 -3.27 12.08
N VAL A 196 -3.65 -3.94 11.21
CA VAL A 196 -3.72 -5.39 11.03
C VAL A 196 -3.34 -6.11 12.33
N VAL A 197 -2.23 -5.71 12.95
CA VAL A 197 -1.78 -6.29 14.22
C VAL A 197 -2.82 -6.07 15.32
N ALA A 198 -3.33 -4.85 15.47
CA ALA A 198 -4.32 -4.51 16.48
C ALA A 198 -5.63 -5.28 16.30
N SER A 199 -6.13 -5.40 15.06
CA SER A 199 -7.38 -6.11 14.77
C SER A 199 -7.29 -7.61 15.03
N ALA A 200 -6.16 -8.23 14.68
CA ALA A 200 -5.94 -9.66 14.88
C ALA A 200 -5.73 -10.03 16.37
N THR A 201 -5.23 -9.10 17.18
CA THR A 201 -5.00 -9.32 18.62
C THR A 201 -6.22 -9.01 19.49
N SER A 202 -7.23 -8.31 18.96
CA SER A 202 -8.45 -7.90 19.68
C SER A 202 -9.63 -8.86 19.50
N SER A 203 -9.49 -9.90 18.67
CA SER A 203 -10.52 -10.91 18.35
C SER A 203 -10.40 -12.12 19.23
#